data_5758a592e9eef63ff757560e2f8c9e1f
#
_entry.id   5758a592e9eef63ff757560e2f8c9e1f
#
_cell.length_a   1.000
_cell.length_b   1.000
_cell.length_c   1.000
_cell.angle_alpha   90.00
_cell.angle_beta   90.00
_cell.angle_gamma   90.00
#
_symmetry.space_group_name_H-M   'P 1'
#
loop_
_entity.id
_entity.type
_entity.pdbx_description
1 polymer ?
#
loop_
_entity_poly.entity_id
_entity_poly.type
_entity_poly.pdbx_seq_one_letter_code
_entity_poly.pdbx_strand_id
1 'polypeptide(L)'
;MSRLTDGAEALKCSFCGKSQKQVRKLIGGSGVYICNECVDLCNEIIAEDSEPTSQPSSLPLPKPREIYNFLDSWVIGQDRAKRALSVAVYNHYKRVRSREAGNEEDMYGTKSNILLLGPTGTGKTHLARCLARLLDVPFAIVDATALTEAGYVGEDVENILLRLIQEAGGDIKKAERGIIYVDEIDKIGRKGENASITRDVSGEGVQQALLKIIEGTVASVPPQGGRKHPHQQFLEIDTSGILFIAAGAFAGIEDIVKARIGQRSTGFGSDLKSKAEMGDLYEAITPEDLHKFGMIPEFIGRLPVLTSTKELAEEDLVKVLTEPKNSLLRQYQHLFELDGIDLEFTHEALLAIAALA
;
A
#
# COMPACT_ATOMS: atom_id res chain seq x y z
N MET A 1 -25.30 48.49 -67.06
CA MET A 1 -24.18 47.65 -66.60
C MET A 1 -24.03 47.80 -65.10
N SER A 2 -24.71 46.93 -64.36
CA SER A 2 -24.65 46.94 -62.87
C SER A 2 -23.66 45.88 -62.44
N ARG A 3 -22.61 46.30 -61.75
CA ARG A 3 -21.65 45.39 -61.11
C ARG A 3 -22.25 44.89 -59.77
N LEU A 4 -22.58 43.65 -59.73
CA LEU A 4 -22.85 42.89 -58.52
C LEU A 4 -21.52 42.67 -57.79
N THR A 5 -21.32 43.28 -56.67
CA THR A 5 -20.24 42.94 -55.73
C THR A 5 -20.76 41.89 -54.78
N ASP A 6 -20.41 40.63 -55.06
CA ASP A 6 -20.53 39.53 -54.14
C ASP A 6 -19.57 39.73 -52.94
N GLY A 7 -20.12 40.25 -51.86
CA GLY A 7 -19.47 40.24 -50.57
C GLY A 7 -19.69 38.87 -49.90
N ALA A 8 -18.84 37.90 -50.21
CA ALA A 8 -18.81 36.67 -49.43
C ALA A 8 -18.41 37.01 -48.00
N GLU A 9 -19.36 37.09 -47.06
CA GLU A 9 -19.07 37.24 -45.68
C GLU A 9 -18.16 36.08 -45.23
N ALA A 10 -16.93 36.40 -44.85
CA ALA A 10 -16.00 35.38 -44.39
C ALA A 10 -16.58 34.66 -43.15
N LEU A 11 -16.79 33.34 -43.24
CA LEU A 11 -17.30 32.50 -42.16
C LEU A 11 -16.44 32.73 -40.91
N LYS A 12 -17.10 32.99 -39.78
CA LYS A 12 -16.46 33.28 -38.50
C LYS A 12 -16.94 32.27 -37.44
N CYS A 13 -16.04 31.94 -36.50
CA CYS A 13 -16.41 31.16 -35.34
C CYS A 13 -17.44 31.89 -34.48
N SER A 14 -18.56 31.30 -34.20
CA SER A 14 -19.65 31.88 -33.38
C SER A 14 -19.27 32.07 -31.91
N PHE A 15 -18.22 31.39 -31.43
CA PHE A 15 -17.75 31.44 -30.06
C PHE A 15 -16.68 32.55 -29.85
N CYS A 16 -15.61 32.55 -30.65
CA CYS A 16 -14.50 33.48 -30.46
C CYS A 16 -14.39 34.57 -31.53
N GLY A 17 -15.25 34.56 -32.58
CA GLY A 17 -15.27 35.57 -33.66
C GLY A 17 -14.14 35.46 -34.68
N LYS A 18 -13.17 34.57 -34.55
CA LYS A 18 -12.07 34.36 -35.49
C LYS A 18 -12.58 33.91 -36.84
N SER A 19 -12.03 34.47 -37.93
CA SER A 19 -12.39 34.07 -39.27
C SER A 19 -11.76 32.73 -39.68
N GLN A 20 -12.31 32.09 -40.71
CA GLN A 20 -11.79 30.82 -41.24
C GLN A 20 -10.29 30.88 -41.63
N LYS A 21 -9.77 32.03 -41.96
CA LYS A 21 -8.35 32.22 -42.30
C LYS A 21 -7.41 32.26 -41.08
N GLN A 22 -7.97 32.47 -39.88
CA GLN A 22 -7.21 32.62 -38.62
C GLN A 22 -7.22 31.32 -37.77
N VAL A 23 -7.95 30.29 -38.21
CA VAL A 23 -8.10 29.01 -37.49
C VAL A 23 -7.74 27.86 -38.42
N ARG A 24 -7.26 26.76 -37.85
CA ARG A 24 -6.89 25.56 -38.65
C ARG A 24 -8.10 24.88 -39.27
N LYS A 25 -9.22 24.88 -38.58
CA LYS A 25 -10.46 24.21 -39.01
C LYS A 25 -11.66 24.93 -38.42
N LEU A 26 -12.69 25.09 -39.22
CA LEU A 26 -13.98 25.62 -38.82
C LEU A 26 -15.03 24.55 -39.08
N ILE A 27 -15.76 24.16 -38.07
CA ILE A 27 -16.82 23.14 -38.11
C ILE A 27 -18.15 23.89 -38.19
N GLY A 28 -18.98 23.59 -39.19
CA GLY A 28 -20.28 24.23 -39.38
C GLY A 28 -21.42 23.37 -38.86
N GLY A 29 -22.35 24.01 -38.17
CA GLY A 29 -23.69 23.46 -37.89
C GLY A 29 -24.77 24.25 -38.60
N SER A 30 -26.06 24.04 -38.29
CA SER A 30 -27.19 24.80 -38.87
C SER A 30 -27.16 26.27 -38.33
N GLY A 31 -26.43 27.14 -39.10
CA GLY A 31 -26.34 28.58 -38.82
C GLY A 31 -25.28 28.99 -37.81
N VAL A 32 -24.47 28.08 -37.30
CA VAL A 32 -23.37 28.34 -36.33
C VAL A 32 -22.09 27.66 -36.77
N TYR A 33 -20.94 28.26 -36.37
CA TYR A 33 -19.61 27.74 -36.68
C TYR A 33 -18.76 27.73 -35.40
N ILE A 34 -17.99 26.66 -35.21
CA ILE A 34 -17.03 26.55 -34.09
C ILE A 34 -15.64 26.23 -34.65
N CYS A 35 -14.59 26.88 -34.16
CA CYS A 35 -13.22 26.58 -34.54
C CYS A 35 -12.59 25.51 -33.65
N ASN A 36 -11.52 24.89 -34.15
CA ASN A 36 -10.77 23.87 -33.42
C ASN A 36 -10.31 24.35 -32.03
N GLU A 37 -9.83 25.61 -31.90
CA GLU A 37 -9.37 26.15 -30.61
C GLU A 37 -10.53 26.23 -29.59
N CYS A 38 -11.74 26.60 -30.01
CA CYS A 38 -12.91 26.62 -29.15
C CYS A 38 -13.40 25.20 -28.83
N VAL A 39 -13.24 24.24 -29.73
CA VAL A 39 -13.53 22.83 -29.45
C VAL A 39 -12.57 22.30 -28.39
N ASP A 40 -11.28 22.60 -28.51
CA ASP A 40 -10.27 22.18 -27.53
C ASP A 40 -10.58 22.78 -26.16
N LEU A 41 -10.89 24.08 -26.09
CA LEU A 41 -11.31 24.76 -24.85
C LEU A 41 -12.61 24.15 -24.26
N CYS A 42 -13.60 23.84 -25.09
CA CYS A 42 -14.82 23.17 -24.63
C CYS A 42 -14.52 21.78 -24.09
N ASN A 43 -13.61 21.04 -24.70
CA ASN A 43 -13.19 19.72 -24.22
C ASN A 43 -12.43 19.83 -22.89
N GLU A 44 -11.59 20.84 -22.69
CA GLU A 44 -10.94 21.12 -21.41
C GLU A 44 -11.97 21.43 -20.31
N ILE A 45 -12.93 22.32 -20.58
CA ILE A 45 -13.99 22.65 -19.61
C ILE A 45 -14.86 21.44 -19.31
N ILE A 46 -15.25 20.65 -20.32
CA ILE A 46 -16.02 19.41 -20.14
C ILE A 46 -15.21 18.36 -19.36
N ALA A 47 -13.90 18.32 -19.54
CA ALA A 47 -13.01 17.43 -18.78
C ALA A 47 -12.84 17.91 -17.34
N GLU A 48 -12.83 19.24 -17.06
CA GLU A 48 -12.83 19.81 -15.72
C GLU A 48 -14.18 19.62 -15.00
N ASP A 49 -15.31 19.80 -15.71
CA ASP A 49 -16.65 19.56 -15.18
C ASP A 49 -17.01 18.05 -15.13
N SER A 50 -16.35 17.24 -15.91
CA SER A 50 -16.31 15.81 -15.70
C SER A 50 -15.37 15.55 -14.54
N GLU A 51 -15.82 15.86 -13.31
CA GLU A 51 -15.34 15.04 -12.20
C GLU A 51 -15.41 13.60 -12.71
N PRO A 52 -14.31 12.83 -12.66
CA PRO A 52 -14.44 11.43 -12.94
C PRO A 52 -15.47 10.94 -11.91
N THR A 53 -16.72 10.82 -12.31
CA THR A 53 -17.63 9.90 -11.64
C THR A 53 -16.86 8.61 -11.71
N SER A 54 -16.07 8.38 -10.66
CA SER A 54 -15.43 7.10 -10.39
C SER A 54 -16.59 6.14 -10.31
N GLN A 55 -16.96 5.60 -11.48
CA GLN A 55 -17.83 4.44 -11.50
C GLN A 55 -17.16 3.48 -10.52
N PRO A 56 -17.86 3.07 -9.47
CA PRO A 56 -17.32 2.11 -8.53
C PRO A 56 -16.79 0.99 -9.41
N SER A 57 -15.49 0.67 -9.30
CA SER A 57 -14.83 -0.30 -10.16
C SER A 57 -15.76 -1.51 -10.26
N SER A 58 -16.40 -1.67 -11.41
CA SER A 58 -17.46 -2.66 -11.63
C SER A 58 -16.94 -4.10 -11.62
N LEU A 59 -15.62 -4.25 -11.48
CA LEU A 59 -14.98 -5.53 -11.29
C LEU A 59 -15.37 -6.12 -9.93
N PRO A 60 -15.88 -7.34 -9.90
CA PRO A 60 -16.24 -8.01 -8.65
C PRO A 60 -14.99 -8.10 -7.77
N LEU A 61 -15.14 -7.78 -6.48
CA LEU A 61 -14.05 -7.94 -5.50
C LEU A 61 -13.66 -9.43 -5.46
N PRO A 62 -12.39 -9.80 -5.71
CA PRO A 62 -11.97 -11.19 -5.70
C PRO A 62 -12.21 -11.80 -4.31
N LYS A 63 -12.74 -13.01 -4.26
CA LYS A 63 -13.02 -13.73 -3.02
C LYS A 63 -11.72 -14.10 -2.31
N PRO A 64 -11.73 -14.33 -0.98
CA PRO A 64 -10.53 -14.68 -0.22
C PRO A 64 -9.73 -15.84 -0.81
N ARG A 65 -10.40 -16.84 -1.37
CA ARG A 65 -9.75 -17.98 -2.03
C ARG A 65 -9.03 -17.58 -3.32
N GLU A 66 -9.59 -16.66 -4.08
CA GLU A 66 -8.98 -16.14 -5.31
C GLU A 66 -7.76 -15.30 -4.99
N ILE A 67 -7.84 -14.46 -3.93
CA ILE A 67 -6.71 -13.68 -3.41
C ILE A 67 -5.59 -14.62 -2.95
N TYR A 68 -5.95 -15.66 -2.17
CA TYR A 68 -4.99 -16.68 -1.72
C TYR A 68 -4.28 -17.36 -2.89
N ASN A 69 -5.04 -17.86 -3.87
CA ASN A 69 -4.49 -18.54 -5.04
C ASN A 69 -3.57 -17.63 -5.87
N PHE A 70 -3.92 -16.35 -5.97
CA PHE A 70 -3.05 -15.38 -6.61
C PHE A 70 -1.75 -15.21 -5.84
N LEU A 71 -1.79 -14.98 -4.53
CA LEU A 71 -0.61 -14.86 -3.69
C LEU A 71 0.26 -16.12 -3.76
N ASP A 72 -0.37 -17.30 -3.80
CA ASP A 72 0.31 -18.59 -3.88
C ASP A 72 1.11 -18.76 -5.17
N SER A 73 0.65 -18.17 -6.26
CA SER A 73 1.36 -18.17 -7.55
C SER A 73 2.57 -17.22 -7.60
N TRP A 74 2.75 -16.34 -6.61
CA TRP A 74 3.82 -15.33 -6.55
C TRP A 74 4.78 -15.55 -5.38
N VAL A 75 4.29 -16.12 -4.28
CA VAL A 75 5.05 -16.25 -3.03
C VAL A 75 5.06 -17.72 -2.60
N ILE A 76 6.22 -18.26 -2.35
CA ILE A 76 6.38 -19.63 -1.89
C ILE A 76 6.16 -19.71 -0.38
N GLY A 77 5.51 -20.78 0.08
CA GLY A 77 5.21 -20.99 1.49
C GLY A 77 4.28 -19.90 2.07
N GLN A 78 4.45 -19.58 3.34
CA GLN A 78 3.74 -18.49 4.03
C GLN A 78 2.21 -18.64 4.06
N ASP A 79 1.68 -19.86 4.11
CA ASP A 79 0.24 -20.15 3.99
C ASP A 79 -0.63 -19.42 5.01
N ARG A 80 -0.15 -19.31 6.26
CA ARG A 80 -0.86 -18.60 7.32
C ARG A 80 -1.00 -17.12 7.00
N ALA A 81 0.12 -16.47 6.61
CA ALA A 81 0.11 -15.07 6.23
C ALA A 81 -0.79 -14.84 5.02
N LYS A 82 -0.70 -15.66 3.97
CA LYS A 82 -1.56 -15.57 2.78
C LYS A 82 -3.04 -15.67 3.14
N ARG A 83 -3.44 -16.63 4.00
CA ARG A 83 -4.84 -16.78 4.44
C ARG A 83 -5.33 -15.56 5.22
N ALA A 84 -4.57 -15.12 6.21
CA ALA A 84 -4.91 -13.96 7.03
C ALA A 84 -5.04 -12.68 6.17
N LEU A 85 -4.05 -12.42 5.31
CA LEU A 85 -4.04 -11.29 4.38
C LEU A 85 -5.24 -11.33 3.42
N SER A 86 -5.54 -12.50 2.85
CA SER A 86 -6.65 -12.66 1.90
C SER A 86 -8.01 -12.32 2.53
N VAL A 87 -8.24 -12.74 3.76
CA VAL A 87 -9.49 -12.44 4.49
C VAL A 87 -9.53 -10.97 4.92
N ALA A 88 -8.43 -10.44 5.47
CA ALA A 88 -8.37 -9.07 5.95
C ALA A 88 -8.58 -8.06 4.82
N VAL A 89 -7.92 -8.27 3.68
CA VAL A 89 -8.02 -7.43 2.49
C VAL A 89 -9.44 -7.48 1.91
N TYR A 90 -10.01 -8.67 1.78
CA TYR A 90 -11.39 -8.83 1.32
C TYR A 90 -12.38 -8.07 2.21
N ASN A 91 -12.28 -8.23 3.53
CA ASN A 91 -13.14 -7.54 4.49
C ASN A 91 -12.97 -6.01 4.42
N HIS A 92 -11.72 -5.55 4.27
CA HIS A 92 -11.42 -4.13 4.13
C HIS A 92 -12.13 -3.53 2.90
N TYR A 93 -11.89 -4.07 1.71
CA TYR A 93 -12.47 -3.52 0.48
C TYR A 93 -13.99 -3.75 0.37
N LYS A 94 -14.51 -4.81 0.98
CA LYS A 94 -15.96 -5.00 1.10
C LYS A 94 -16.59 -3.86 1.90
N ARG A 95 -15.95 -3.44 3.00
CA ARG A 95 -16.37 -2.29 3.81
C ARG A 95 -16.29 -0.98 3.04
N VAL A 96 -15.15 -0.73 2.35
CA VAL A 96 -14.98 0.47 1.52
C VAL A 96 -16.12 0.59 0.50
N ARG A 97 -16.40 -0.48 -0.24
CA ARG A 97 -17.50 -0.52 -1.22
C ARG A 97 -18.89 -0.31 -0.59
N SER A 98 -19.12 -0.85 0.61
CA SER A 98 -20.39 -0.67 1.31
C SER A 98 -20.62 0.79 1.69
N ARG A 99 -19.58 1.48 2.16
CA ARG A 99 -19.64 2.92 2.48
C ARG A 99 -19.90 3.76 1.22
N GLU A 100 -19.23 3.46 0.12
CA GLU A 100 -19.43 4.13 -1.17
C GLU A 100 -20.86 3.94 -1.72
N ALA A 101 -21.48 2.80 -1.41
CA ALA A 101 -22.87 2.52 -1.76
C ALA A 101 -23.91 3.20 -0.84
N GLY A 102 -23.46 4.01 0.14
CA GLY A 102 -24.33 4.72 1.07
C GLY A 102 -24.92 3.86 2.19
N ASN A 103 -24.44 2.65 2.37
CA ASN A 103 -24.83 1.79 3.49
C ASN A 103 -24.01 2.17 4.73
N GLU A 104 -24.47 3.15 5.48
CA GLU A 104 -23.84 3.63 6.72
C GLU A 104 -24.10 2.74 7.95
N GLU A 105 -24.68 1.56 7.78
CA GLU A 105 -24.87 0.67 8.92
C GLU A 105 -23.53 0.26 9.50
N ASP A 106 -23.30 0.57 10.77
CA ASP A 106 -22.14 0.25 11.62
C ASP A 106 -21.83 -1.26 11.75
N MET A 107 -22.44 -2.10 10.92
CA MET A 107 -22.35 -3.55 10.97
C MET A 107 -20.97 -4.13 10.55
N TYR A 108 -20.06 -3.32 10.00
CA TYR A 108 -18.82 -3.84 9.42
C TYR A 108 -17.56 -3.68 10.29
N GLY A 109 -17.71 -3.28 11.54
CA GLY A 109 -16.62 -3.27 12.53
C GLY A 109 -15.47 -2.30 12.22
N THR A 110 -14.38 -2.43 12.96
CA THR A 110 -13.16 -1.62 12.86
C THR A 110 -12.39 -1.90 11.56
N LYS A 111 -11.50 -0.98 11.17
CA LYS A 111 -10.55 -1.18 10.05
C LYS A 111 -9.79 -2.50 10.21
N SER A 112 -9.58 -3.21 9.10
CA SER A 112 -8.84 -4.48 9.07
C SER A 112 -7.34 -4.26 8.83
N ASN A 113 -6.74 -3.24 9.49
CA ASN A 113 -5.31 -3.01 9.37
C ASN A 113 -4.52 -4.22 9.89
N ILE A 114 -3.35 -4.44 9.33
CA ILE A 114 -2.61 -5.68 9.48
C ILE A 114 -1.26 -5.41 10.13
N LEU A 115 -0.87 -6.25 11.08
CA LEU A 115 0.49 -6.34 11.58
C LEU A 115 1.11 -7.67 11.13
N LEU A 116 2.15 -7.56 10.29
CA LEU A 116 2.84 -8.69 9.68
C LEU A 116 4.23 -8.86 10.30
N LEU A 117 4.40 -9.91 11.07
CA LEU A 117 5.61 -10.23 11.81
C LEU A 117 6.46 -11.26 11.07
N GLY A 118 7.74 -11.30 11.35
CA GLY A 118 8.60 -12.40 10.93
C GLY A 118 9.99 -11.98 10.46
N PRO A 119 10.92 -12.91 10.33
CA PRO A 119 12.31 -12.65 9.97
C PRO A 119 12.47 -11.83 8.67
N THR A 120 13.59 -11.14 8.56
CA THR A 120 13.94 -10.42 7.33
C THR A 120 14.12 -11.44 6.18
N GLY A 121 13.77 -11.04 4.95
CA GLY A 121 13.89 -11.92 3.78
C GLY A 121 12.73 -12.91 3.56
N THR A 122 11.76 -13.01 4.45
CA THR A 122 10.64 -13.97 4.34
C THR A 122 9.51 -13.55 3.38
N GLY A 123 9.68 -12.43 2.66
CA GLY A 123 8.74 -11.98 1.63
C GLY A 123 7.59 -11.08 2.10
N LYS A 124 7.67 -10.46 3.30
CA LYS A 124 6.63 -9.57 3.84
C LYS A 124 6.23 -8.43 2.89
N THR A 125 7.22 -7.66 2.44
CA THR A 125 7.02 -6.54 1.49
C THR A 125 6.49 -7.04 0.15
N HIS A 126 6.95 -8.21 -0.30
CA HIS A 126 6.52 -8.82 -1.55
C HIS A 126 5.04 -9.24 -1.50
N LEU A 127 4.58 -9.84 -0.40
CA LEU A 127 3.18 -10.17 -0.16
C LEU A 127 2.27 -8.93 -0.27
N ALA A 128 2.65 -7.83 0.38
CA ALA A 128 1.88 -6.58 0.34
C ALA A 128 1.83 -5.98 -1.07
N ARG A 129 2.95 -6.00 -1.79
CA ARG A 129 3.03 -5.52 -3.19
C ARG A 129 2.18 -6.38 -4.13
N CYS A 130 2.16 -7.69 -3.95
CA CYS A 130 1.30 -8.60 -4.72
C CYS A 130 -0.18 -8.31 -4.50
N LEU A 131 -0.59 -8.01 -3.26
CA LEU A 131 -1.98 -7.61 -2.94
C LEU A 131 -2.37 -6.32 -3.66
N ALA A 132 -1.56 -5.28 -3.60
CA ALA A 132 -1.83 -4.02 -4.28
C ALA A 132 -1.95 -4.20 -5.80
N ARG A 133 -1.09 -5.04 -6.39
CA ARG A 133 -1.14 -5.41 -7.81
C ARG A 133 -2.42 -6.14 -8.20
N LEU A 134 -2.86 -7.11 -7.37
CA LEU A 134 -4.11 -7.85 -7.62
C LEU A 134 -5.34 -6.95 -7.61
N LEU A 135 -5.34 -5.96 -6.72
CA LEU A 135 -6.48 -5.07 -6.48
C LEU A 135 -6.45 -3.83 -7.38
N ASP A 136 -5.36 -3.63 -8.11
CA ASP A 136 -5.11 -2.45 -8.94
C ASP A 136 -5.29 -1.13 -8.16
N VAL A 137 -4.66 -1.05 -6.99
CA VAL A 137 -4.71 0.10 -6.10
C VAL A 137 -3.33 0.74 -5.90
N PRO A 138 -3.26 2.06 -5.62
CA PRO A 138 -2.00 2.73 -5.28
C PRO A 138 -1.32 2.07 -4.09
N PHE A 139 0.01 1.97 -4.15
CA PHE A 139 0.81 1.29 -3.13
C PHE A 139 2.03 2.11 -2.73
N ALA A 140 2.02 2.61 -1.51
CA ALA A 140 3.15 3.34 -0.94
C ALA A 140 3.91 2.48 0.08
N ILE A 141 5.24 2.52 0.01
CA ILE A 141 6.14 1.90 0.99
C ILE A 141 6.85 2.99 1.77
N VAL A 142 6.87 2.84 3.08
CA VAL A 142 7.54 3.75 4.01
C VAL A 142 8.30 2.94 5.03
N ASP A 143 9.49 3.42 5.37
CA ASP A 143 10.31 2.90 6.46
C ASP A 143 9.97 3.67 7.74
N ALA A 144 9.57 2.96 8.80
CA ALA A 144 9.21 3.57 10.07
C ALA A 144 10.39 4.29 10.73
N THR A 145 11.62 3.90 10.44
CA THR A 145 12.84 4.52 11.00
C THR A 145 13.12 5.92 10.47
N ALA A 146 12.59 6.24 9.29
CA ALA A 146 12.70 7.56 8.67
C ALA A 146 11.70 8.58 9.27
N LEU A 147 10.68 8.09 9.98
CA LEU A 147 9.59 8.90 10.50
C LEU A 147 9.95 9.58 11.83
N THR A 148 9.47 10.80 11.98
CA THR A 148 9.60 11.57 13.23
C THR A 148 8.27 12.23 13.59
N GLU A 149 8.13 12.60 14.88
CA GLU A 149 7.00 13.43 15.30
C GLU A 149 7.06 14.80 14.60
N ALA A 150 5.90 15.33 14.20
CA ALA A 150 5.80 16.60 13.48
C ALA A 150 6.57 17.75 14.18
N GLY A 151 7.42 18.44 13.41
CA GLY A 151 8.23 19.56 13.90
C GLY A 151 9.67 19.20 14.30
N TYR A 152 10.08 17.94 14.23
CA TYR A 152 11.46 17.49 14.43
C TYR A 152 12.17 17.20 13.10
N VAL A 153 13.48 16.92 13.17
CA VAL A 153 14.29 16.61 11.98
C VAL A 153 14.00 15.17 11.57
N GLY A 154 13.36 15.01 10.40
CA GLY A 154 12.96 13.72 9.82
C GLY A 154 11.75 13.90 8.90
N GLU A 155 11.17 12.79 8.44
CA GLU A 155 9.95 12.82 7.65
C GLU A 155 8.72 12.87 8.57
N ASP A 156 7.86 13.88 8.37
CA ASP A 156 6.57 13.93 9.04
C ASP A 156 5.68 12.74 8.61
N VAL A 157 4.91 12.20 9.54
CA VAL A 157 4.01 11.06 9.28
C VAL A 157 3.01 11.36 8.15
N GLU A 158 2.60 12.63 7.98
CA GLU A 158 1.71 13.04 6.90
C GLU A 158 2.34 12.89 5.49
N ASN A 159 3.68 12.86 5.37
CA ASN A 159 4.37 12.63 4.09
C ASN A 159 4.11 11.21 3.52
N ILE A 160 3.72 10.27 4.37
CA ILE A 160 3.28 8.94 3.95
C ILE A 160 2.08 9.03 2.98
N LEU A 161 1.13 9.91 3.32
CA LEU A 161 -0.06 10.14 2.51
C LEU A 161 0.29 10.85 1.20
N LEU A 162 1.26 11.78 1.24
CA LEU A 162 1.75 12.44 0.02
C LEU A 162 2.35 11.44 -0.96
N ARG A 163 3.16 10.49 -0.48
CA ARG A 163 3.70 9.40 -1.32
C ARG A 163 2.58 8.58 -1.95
N LEU A 164 1.53 8.25 -1.20
CA LEU A 164 0.39 7.51 -1.73
C LEU A 164 -0.37 8.31 -2.81
N ILE A 165 -0.55 9.62 -2.63
CA ILE A 165 -1.14 10.51 -3.63
C ILE A 165 -0.29 10.55 -4.90
N GLN A 166 1.04 10.60 -4.77
CA GLN A 166 1.98 10.56 -5.91
C GLN A 166 1.88 9.23 -6.67
N GLU A 167 1.82 8.09 -5.97
CA GLU A 167 1.61 6.76 -6.57
C GLU A 167 0.24 6.63 -7.25
N ALA A 168 -0.75 7.41 -6.80
CA ALA A 168 -2.06 7.51 -7.44
C ALA A 168 -2.07 8.46 -8.67
N GLY A 169 -0.93 9.05 -9.04
CA GLY A 169 -0.84 10.04 -10.12
C GLY A 169 -1.47 11.39 -9.78
N GLY A 170 -1.60 11.74 -8.49
CA GLY A 170 -2.23 12.96 -8.02
C GLY A 170 -3.75 12.84 -7.76
N ASP A 171 -4.36 11.70 -8.09
CA ASP A 171 -5.78 11.43 -7.86
C ASP A 171 -6.02 11.06 -6.38
N ILE A 172 -6.60 12.00 -5.63
CA ILE A 172 -6.88 11.83 -4.20
C ILE A 172 -7.91 10.71 -3.98
N LYS A 173 -8.96 10.62 -4.81
CA LYS A 173 -10.00 9.59 -4.67
C LYS A 173 -9.45 8.18 -4.92
N LYS A 174 -8.51 8.06 -5.83
CA LYS A 174 -7.79 6.81 -6.04
C LYS A 174 -6.86 6.50 -4.88
N ALA A 175 -6.16 7.51 -4.33
CA ALA A 175 -5.29 7.35 -3.16
C ALA A 175 -6.07 6.90 -1.91
N GLU A 176 -7.29 7.38 -1.68
CA GLU A 176 -8.16 7.01 -0.56
C GLU A 176 -8.50 5.50 -0.52
N ARG A 177 -8.28 4.77 -1.61
CA ARG A 177 -8.45 3.31 -1.72
C ARG A 177 -7.14 2.54 -1.73
N GLY A 178 -6.02 3.22 -1.52
CA GLY A 178 -4.69 2.65 -1.60
C GLY A 178 -4.29 1.79 -0.41
N ILE A 179 -3.10 1.20 -0.53
CA ILE A 179 -2.44 0.43 0.52
C ILE A 179 -1.16 1.16 0.93
N ILE A 180 -0.98 1.38 2.22
CA ILE A 180 0.26 1.87 2.81
C ILE A 180 0.94 0.71 3.53
N TYR A 181 2.16 0.41 3.13
CA TYR A 181 3.02 -0.57 3.79
C TYR A 181 4.09 0.18 4.60
N VAL A 182 4.05 0.01 5.92
CA VAL A 182 5.03 0.58 6.85
C VAL A 182 5.99 -0.51 7.25
N ASP A 183 7.22 -0.46 6.74
CA ASP A 183 8.27 -1.42 7.08
C ASP A 183 9.01 -1.03 8.36
N GLU A 184 9.72 -1.98 8.95
CA GLU A 184 10.55 -1.81 10.15
C GLU A 184 9.81 -1.20 11.36
N ILE A 185 8.51 -1.51 11.50
CA ILE A 185 7.67 -0.95 12.58
C ILE A 185 8.19 -1.30 13.99
N ASP A 186 8.89 -2.41 14.11
CA ASP A 186 9.54 -2.83 15.38
C ASP A 186 10.62 -1.87 15.86
N LYS A 187 11.19 -1.06 14.96
CA LYS A 187 12.25 -0.10 15.30
C LYS A 187 11.75 1.14 16.05
N ILE A 188 10.45 1.43 15.93
CA ILE A 188 9.80 2.51 16.70
C ILE A 188 9.20 1.99 18.02
N GLY A 189 9.46 0.73 18.39
CA GLY A 189 9.16 0.21 19.72
C GLY A 189 9.99 0.93 20.79
N ARG A 190 9.38 1.23 21.94
CA ARG A 190 10.06 1.87 23.08
C ARG A 190 11.18 0.96 23.59
N LYS A 191 12.43 1.41 23.52
CA LYS A 191 13.59 0.68 24.02
C LYS A 191 13.84 1.04 25.48
N GLY A 192 13.51 0.09 26.39
CA GLY A 192 14.05 0.06 27.77
C GLY A 192 13.42 1.01 28.78
N GLU A 193 13.61 0.66 30.07
CA GLU A 193 13.08 1.33 31.27
C GLU A 193 13.77 2.64 31.64
N ASN A 194 14.66 3.18 30.83
CA ASN A 194 15.22 4.51 31.12
C ASN A 194 14.13 5.55 30.82
N ALA A 195 13.38 5.87 31.88
CA ALA A 195 12.53 7.04 31.96
C ALA A 195 13.39 8.30 31.83
N SER A 196 13.98 8.54 30.68
CA SER A 196 14.51 9.85 30.32
C SER A 196 13.31 10.80 30.33
N ILE A 197 13.44 11.90 31.09
CA ILE A 197 12.43 12.98 31.17
C ILE A 197 12.20 13.65 29.79
N THR A 198 12.99 13.29 28.79
CA THR A 198 12.87 13.75 27.41
C THR A 198 11.86 12.91 26.66
N ARG A 199 10.87 13.59 26.05
CA ARG A 199 9.86 13.00 25.17
C ARG A 199 10.54 12.16 24.08
N ASP A 200 10.16 10.91 23.94
CA ASP A 200 10.68 10.01 22.89
C ASP A 200 10.02 10.35 21.56
N VAL A 201 10.70 11.19 20.78
CA VAL A 201 10.21 11.70 19.50
C VAL A 201 10.42 10.72 18.35
N SER A 202 11.20 9.66 18.54
CA SER A 202 11.54 8.64 17.53
C SER A 202 10.84 7.30 17.75
N GLY A 203 10.33 7.03 18.92
CA GLY A 203 9.64 5.79 19.28
C GLY A 203 8.16 5.99 19.54
N GLU A 204 7.77 6.24 20.79
CA GLU A 204 6.36 6.39 21.18
C GLU A 204 5.67 7.56 20.45
N GLY A 205 6.36 8.68 20.24
CA GLY A 205 5.82 9.85 19.52
C GLY A 205 5.43 9.52 18.07
N VAL A 206 6.22 8.70 17.38
CA VAL A 206 5.90 8.25 16.01
C VAL A 206 4.70 7.30 16.02
N GLN A 207 4.62 6.36 16.98
CA GLN A 207 3.44 5.49 17.11
C GLN A 207 2.16 6.30 17.34
N GLN A 208 2.19 7.32 18.21
CA GLN A 208 1.06 8.22 18.45
C GLN A 208 0.69 9.06 17.22
N ALA A 209 1.67 9.51 16.43
CA ALA A 209 1.41 10.24 15.18
C ALA A 209 0.78 9.34 14.12
N LEU A 210 1.27 8.10 13.97
CA LEU A 210 0.69 7.11 13.06
C LEU A 210 -0.76 6.76 13.42
N LEU A 211 -1.12 6.73 14.71
CA LEU A 211 -2.50 6.46 15.14
C LEU A 211 -3.50 7.37 14.46
N LYS A 212 -3.20 8.66 14.32
CA LYS A 212 -4.11 9.66 13.72
C LYS A 212 -4.54 9.26 12.31
N ILE A 213 -3.59 8.76 11.49
CA ILE A 213 -3.88 8.38 10.09
C ILE A 213 -4.42 6.95 9.99
N ILE A 214 -4.02 6.05 10.89
CA ILE A 214 -4.47 4.66 10.90
C ILE A 214 -5.93 4.54 11.34
N GLU A 215 -6.41 5.40 12.24
CA GLU A 215 -7.80 5.40 12.73
C GLU A 215 -8.84 5.72 11.66
N GLY A 216 -8.47 6.52 10.67
CA GLY A 216 -9.37 6.97 9.61
C GLY A 216 -9.91 8.36 9.91
N THR A 217 -9.18 9.37 9.45
CA THR A 217 -9.51 10.78 9.60
C THR A 217 -9.24 11.50 8.28
N VAL A 218 -9.83 12.69 8.11
CA VAL A 218 -9.42 13.58 7.03
C VAL A 218 -8.10 14.25 7.43
N ALA A 219 -7.06 13.97 6.68
CA ALA A 219 -5.73 14.50 6.91
C ALA A 219 -5.41 15.61 5.89
N SER A 220 -4.74 16.67 6.35
CA SER A 220 -4.28 17.79 5.51
C SER A 220 -2.82 17.61 5.17
N VAL A 221 -2.50 17.38 3.91
CA VAL A 221 -1.17 17.04 3.41
C VAL A 221 -0.58 18.21 2.61
N PRO A 222 0.63 18.68 2.91
CA PRO A 222 1.28 19.73 2.12
C PRO A 222 1.69 19.17 0.74
N PRO A 223 1.36 19.84 -0.39
CA PRO A 223 1.55 19.29 -1.74
C PRO A 223 3.01 19.11 -2.16
N GLN A 224 3.96 19.78 -1.50
CA GLN A 224 5.40 19.69 -1.83
C GLN A 224 6.23 18.95 -0.77
N GLY A 225 5.59 18.44 0.29
CA GLY A 225 6.33 17.91 1.44
C GLY A 225 7.09 19.00 2.21
N GLY A 226 7.53 18.71 3.44
CA GLY A 226 8.33 19.62 4.24
C GLY A 226 7.52 20.59 5.10
N ARG A 227 8.15 21.71 5.53
CA ARG A 227 7.55 22.65 6.49
C ARG A 227 6.30 23.34 5.95
N LYS A 228 5.24 23.35 6.77
CA LYS A 228 3.96 24.00 6.49
C LYS A 228 4.14 25.51 6.31
N HIS A 229 3.91 26.03 5.11
CA HIS A 229 3.91 27.48 4.84
C HIS A 229 2.49 28.06 5.00
N PRO A 230 2.30 29.25 5.59
CA PRO A 230 0.98 29.81 5.94
C PRO A 230 0.03 30.08 4.76
N HIS A 231 0.54 30.11 3.52
CA HIS A 231 -0.24 30.43 2.31
C HIS A 231 -0.35 29.25 1.32
N GLN A 232 0.05 28.04 1.74
CA GLN A 232 0.01 26.86 0.88
C GLN A 232 -1.35 26.19 1.02
N GLN A 233 -2.01 25.85 -0.09
CA GLN A 233 -3.20 25.01 -0.08
C GLN A 233 -2.81 23.59 0.27
N PHE A 234 -3.46 23.02 1.27
CA PHE A 234 -3.26 21.63 1.66
C PHE A 234 -4.19 20.72 0.86
N LEU A 235 -3.70 19.53 0.54
CA LEU A 235 -4.53 18.47 0.00
C LEU A 235 -5.25 17.77 1.15
N GLU A 236 -6.56 17.62 1.06
CA GLU A 236 -7.35 16.87 2.03
C GLU A 236 -7.57 15.45 1.52
N ILE A 237 -7.24 14.46 2.35
CA ILE A 237 -7.41 13.04 2.04
C ILE A 237 -8.08 12.30 3.19
N ASP A 238 -9.14 11.55 2.89
CA ASP A 238 -9.81 10.66 3.88
C ASP A 238 -9.05 9.34 3.98
N THR A 239 -8.43 9.11 5.12
CA THR A 239 -7.67 7.89 5.37
C THR A 239 -8.54 6.69 5.73
N SER A 240 -9.88 6.84 5.86
CA SER A 240 -10.80 5.78 6.28
C SER A 240 -10.83 4.57 5.34
N GLY A 241 -10.63 4.81 4.03
CA GLY A 241 -10.57 3.77 2.99
C GLY A 241 -9.18 3.19 2.76
N ILE A 242 -8.12 3.78 3.32
CA ILE A 242 -6.74 3.32 3.16
C ILE A 242 -6.49 2.10 4.04
N LEU A 243 -5.90 1.05 3.47
CA LEU A 243 -5.44 -0.12 4.21
C LEU A 243 -4.00 0.08 4.67
N PHE A 244 -3.76 -0.05 5.97
CA PHE A 244 -2.42 -0.03 6.54
C PHE A 244 -1.93 -1.45 6.83
N ILE A 245 -0.73 -1.77 6.34
CA ILE A 245 -0.01 -3.01 6.62
C ILE A 245 1.31 -2.60 7.27
N ALA A 246 1.40 -2.76 8.58
CA ALA A 246 2.64 -2.56 9.32
C ALA A 246 3.43 -3.88 9.35
N ALA A 247 4.74 -3.83 9.11
CA ALA A 247 5.58 -5.02 9.11
C ALA A 247 6.89 -4.78 9.87
N GLY A 248 7.39 -5.83 10.50
CA GLY A 248 8.67 -5.78 11.22
C GLY A 248 9.25 -7.16 11.49
N ALA A 249 10.55 -7.17 11.77
CA ALA A 249 11.24 -8.40 12.15
C ALA A 249 10.93 -8.80 13.60
N PHE A 250 10.77 -7.86 14.49
CA PHE A 250 10.55 -8.05 15.93
C PHE A 250 11.61 -8.97 16.57
N ALA A 251 12.88 -8.78 16.18
CA ALA A 251 13.98 -9.57 16.69
C ALA A 251 14.06 -9.52 18.23
N GLY A 252 14.09 -10.69 18.88
CA GLY A 252 14.08 -10.82 20.33
C GLY A 252 12.69 -10.98 20.96
N ILE A 253 11.61 -10.89 20.20
CA ILE A 253 10.25 -11.15 20.71
C ILE A 253 10.08 -12.62 21.12
N GLU A 254 10.86 -13.52 20.50
CA GLU A 254 10.86 -14.95 20.81
C GLU A 254 11.19 -15.22 22.28
N ASP A 255 12.08 -14.42 22.87
CA ASP A 255 12.45 -14.59 24.29
C ASP A 255 11.32 -14.15 25.22
N ILE A 256 10.56 -13.12 24.85
CA ILE A 256 9.35 -12.69 25.56
C ILE A 256 8.30 -13.80 25.52
N VAL A 257 8.08 -14.38 24.33
CA VAL A 257 7.11 -15.47 24.13
C VAL A 257 7.53 -16.72 24.91
N LYS A 258 8.82 -17.12 24.83
CA LYS A 258 9.39 -18.25 25.60
C LYS A 258 9.19 -18.05 27.10
N ALA A 259 9.50 -16.87 27.63
CA ALA A 259 9.32 -16.54 29.05
C ALA A 259 7.84 -16.69 29.47
N ARG A 260 6.90 -16.22 28.65
CA ARG A 260 5.46 -16.36 28.93
C ARG A 260 4.99 -17.81 28.91
N ILE A 261 5.43 -18.59 27.92
CA ILE A 261 5.05 -20.01 27.78
C ILE A 261 5.73 -20.82 28.89
N GLY A 262 7.01 -20.56 29.19
CA GLY A 262 7.77 -21.23 30.24
C GLY A 262 7.21 -21.00 31.63
N GLN A 263 6.74 -19.80 31.95
CA GLN A 263 6.07 -19.50 33.23
C GLN A 263 4.76 -20.30 33.44
N ARG A 264 4.06 -20.67 32.36
CA ARG A 264 2.86 -21.51 32.42
C ARG A 264 3.17 -22.99 32.63
N SER A 265 4.41 -23.42 32.39
CA SER A 265 4.85 -24.81 32.51
C SER A 265 5.57 -25.14 33.83
N THR A 266 5.66 -24.22 34.77
CA THR A 266 6.24 -24.47 36.12
C THR A 266 5.28 -25.23 37.00
N GLY A 267 5.06 -26.49 36.66
CA GLY A 267 4.39 -27.50 37.49
C GLY A 267 5.25 -28.77 37.58
N PHE A 268 5.20 -29.49 38.69
CA PHE A 268 5.86 -30.78 38.84
C PHE A 268 5.44 -31.72 37.70
N GLY A 269 6.38 -32.00 36.74
CA GLY A 269 6.12 -32.90 35.61
C GLY A 269 6.10 -32.25 34.23
N SER A 270 6.48 -30.98 34.08
CA SER A 270 6.63 -30.35 32.73
C SER A 270 7.93 -30.84 32.07
N ASP A 271 7.79 -31.74 31.09
CA ASP A 271 8.86 -32.05 30.15
C ASP A 271 9.29 -30.79 29.44
N LEU A 272 10.61 -30.51 29.45
CA LEU A 272 11.23 -29.49 28.61
C LEU A 272 11.01 -29.86 27.13
N LYS A 273 9.97 -29.31 26.52
CA LYS A 273 9.70 -29.53 25.10
C LYS A 273 10.93 -29.17 24.30
N SER A 274 11.36 -30.07 23.43
CA SER A 274 12.49 -29.86 22.54
C SER A 274 12.23 -28.66 21.59
N LYS A 275 13.31 -28.09 21.03
CA LYS A 275 13.22 -26.96 20.07
C LYS A 275 12.26 -27.26 18.89
N ALA A 276 12.14 -28.55 18.50
CA ALA A 276 11.22 -29.04 17.47
C ALA A 276 9.75 -29.10 17.89
N GLU A 277 9.46 -29.21 19.22
CA GLU A 277 8.09 -29.24 19.76
C GLU A 277 7.53 -27.83 20.06
N MET A 278 8.37 -26.79 20.06
CA MET A 278 7.95 -25.42 20.37
C MET A 278 7.25 -24.71 19.21
N GLY A 279 7.13 -25.32 18.05
CA GLY A 279 6.48 -24.71 16.89
C GLY A 279 7.07 -23.35 16.52
N ASP A 280 6.47 -22.68 15.57
CA ASP A 280 6.87 -21.32 15.19
C ASP A 280 6.46 -20.34 16.31
N LEU A 281 7.43 -19.81 17.05
CA LEU A 281 7.18 -18.88 18.15
C LEU A 281 6.46 -17.60 17.69
N TYR A 282 6.64 -17.21 16.44
CA TYR A 282 5.90 -16.08 15.86
C TYR A 282 4.39 -16.34 15.77
N GLU A 283 3.98 -17.62 15.66
CA GLU A 283 2.55 -17.98 15.66
C GLU A 283 1.89 -17.84 17.04
N ALA A 284 2.70 -17.88 18.10
CA ALA A 284 2.25 -17.80 19.48
C ALA A 284 2.25 -16.37 20.04
N ILE A 285 2.68 -15.38 19.25
CA ILE A 285 2.73 -13.97 19.69
C ILE A 285 1.33 -13.47 20.01
N THR A 286 1.21 -12.78 21.14
CA THR A 286 -0.01 -12.14 21.63
C THR A 286 0.17 -10.62 21.71
N PRO A 287 -0.92 -9.82 21.78
CA PRO A 287 -0.85 -8.39 21.99
C PRO A 287 -0.02 -8.00 23.25
N GLU A 288 -0.07 -8.81 24.30
CA GLU A 288 0.73 -8.57 25.51
C GLU A 288 2.23 -8.70 25.26
N ASP A 289 2.64 -9.60 24.37
CA ASP A 289 4.05 -9.77 24.02
C ASP A 289 4.55 -8.55 23.24
N LEU A 290 3.73 -8.02 22.32
CA LEU A 290 4.01 -6.78 21.57
C LEU A 290 4.11 -5.57 22.49
N HIS A 291 3.23 -5.48 23.49
CA HIS A 291 3.31 -4.44 24.50
C HIS A 291 4.61 -4.51 25.30
N LYS A 292 5.02 -5.71 25.72
CA LYS A 292 6.32 -5.93 26.42
C LYS A 292 7.51 -5.62 25.52
N PHE A 293 7.36 -5.80 24.21
CA PHE A 293 8.39 -5.46 23.22
C PHE A 293 8.58 -3.94 23.07
N GLY A 294 7.55 -3.14 23.45
CA GLY A 294 7.61 -1.66 23.40
C GLY A 294 6.58 -1.01 22.48
N MET A 295 5.63 -1.78 21.95
CA MET A 295 4.51 -1.20 21.19
C MET A 295 3.43 -0.69 22.13
N ILE A 296 2.87 0.50 21.88
CA ILE A 296 1.79 1.03 22.72
C ILE A 296 0.48 0.28 22.49
N PRO A 297 -0.33 0.04 23.53
CA PRO A 297 -1.56 -0.73 23.44
C PRO A 297 -2.55 -0.18 22.40
N GLU A 298 -2.67 1.15 22.31
CA GLU A 298 -3.54 1.84 21.38
C GLU A 298 -3.16 1.53 19.93
N PHE A 299 -1.85 1.50 19.63
CA PHE A 299 -1.34 1.17 18.30
C PHE A 299 -1.62 -0.28 17.93
N ILE A 300 -1.36 -1.21 18.86
CA ILE A 300 -1.68 -2.63 18.67
C ILE A 300 -3.18 -2.82 18.42
N GLY A 301 -4.03 -2.12 19.17
CA GLY A 301 -5.49 -2.18 19.04
C GLY A 301 -6.01 -1.71 17.67
N ARG A 302 -5.22 -0.89 16.93
CA ARG A 302 -5.57 -0.43 15.57
C ARG A 302 -5.06 -1.33 14.44
N LEU A 303 -4.32 -2.38 14.79
CA LEU A 303 -3.81 -3.43 13.91
C LEU A 303 -4.39 -4.80 14.30
N PRO A 304 -5.72 -4.98 14.17
CA PRO A 304 -6.42 -6.15 14.72
C PRO A 304 -6.06 -7.47 14.03
N VAL A 305 -5.51 -7.41 12.82
CA VAL A 305 -5.10 -8.61 12.09
C VAL A 305 -3.62 -8.85 12.32
N LEU A 306 -3.32 -9.77 13.22
CA LEU A 306 -1.96 -10.19 13.54
C LEU A 306 -1.64 -11.49 12.79
N THR A 307 -0.56 -11.47 11.99
CA THR A 307 -0.08 -12.68 11.29
C THR A 307 1.44 -12.65 11.15
N SER A 308 2.02 -13.82 10.91
CA SER A 308 3.47 -13.98 10.82
C SER A 308 3.89 -14.72 9.57
N THR A 309 5.10 -14.41 9.09
CA THR A 309 5.83 -15.18 8.10
C THR A 309 6.84 -16.08 8.79
N LYS A 310 7.11 -17.23 8.18
CA LYS A 310 8.11 -18.22 8.66
C LYS A 310 9.42 -18.02 7.94
N GLU A 311 10.50 -18.42 8.61
CA GLU A 311 11.79 -18.60 7.96
C GLU A 311 11.67 -19.62 6.83
N LEU A 312 12.35 -19.38 5.73
CA LEU A 312 12.34 -20.26 4.57
C LEU A 312 13.44 -21.34 4.73
N ALA A 313 13.08 -22.58 4.50
CA ALA A 313 14.06 -23.67 4.44
C ALA A 313 14.83 -23.61 3.10
N GLU A 314 15.99 -24.27 3.01
CA GLU A 314 16.79 -24.34 1.78
C GLU A 314 15.97 -24.85 0.58
N GLU A 315 15.10 -25.86 0.82
CA GLU A 315 14.19 -26.37 -0.22
C GLU A 315 13.19 -25.30 -0.71
N ASP A 316 12.73 -24.44 0.18
CA ASP A 316 11.82 -23.35 -0.17
C ASP A 316 12.56 -22.25 -0.94
N LEU A 317 13.84 -21.99 -0.65
CA LEU A 317 14.67 -21.05 -1.41
C LEU A 317 14.87 -21.54 -2.86
N VAL A 318 15.07 -22.84 -3.08
CA VAL A 318 15.11 -23.41 -4.45
C VAL A 318 13.77 -23.18 -5.17
N LYS A 319 12.64 -23.39 -4.49
CA LYS A 319 11.32 -23.11 -5.07
C LYS A 319 11.14 -21.61 -5.38
N VAL A 320 11.60 -20.72 -4.50
CA VAL A 320 11.58 -19.24 -4.73
C VAL A 320 12.33 -18.87 -6.02
N LEU A 321 13.43 -19.56 -6.33
CA LEU A 321 14.18 -19.32 -7.55
C LEU A 321 13.46 -19.81 -8.82
N THR A 322 12.62 -20.85 -8.72
CA THR A 322 12.11 -21.60 -9.89
C THR A 322 10.59 -21.47 -10.13
N GLU A 323 9.76 -21.56 -9.08
CA GLU A 323 8.31 -21.75 -9.23
C GLU A 323 7.50 -20.48 -9.48
N PRO A 324 7.76 -19.32 -8.77
CA PRO A 324 6.94 -18.13 -8.94
C PRO A 324 6.85 -17.66 -10.40
N LYS A 325 5.72 -17.04 -10.74
CA LYS A 325 5.51 -16.48 -12.11
C LYS A 325 6.61 -15.51 -12.54
N ASN A 326 7.18 -14.79 -11.58
CA ASN A 326 8.28 -13.86 -11.79
C ASN A 326 9.56 -14.34 -11.07
N SER A 327 9.87 -15.63 -11.15
CA SER A 327 11.07 -16.18 -10.52
C SER A 327 12.34 -15.55 -11.11
N LEU A 328 13.37 -15.38 -10.27
CA LEU A 328 14.66 -14.82 -10.70
C LEU A 328 15.25 -15.59 -11.87
N LEU A 329 15.14 -16.89 -11.85
CA LEU A 329 15.63 -17.77 -12.92
C LEU A 329 15.00 -17.42 -14.26
N ARG A 330 13.67 -17.27 -14.31
CA ARG A 330 12.96 -16.87 -15.54
C ARG A 330 13.34 -15.48 -16.01
N GLN A 331 13.59 -14.54 -15.08
CA GLN A 331 14.03 -13.20 -15.43
C GLN A 331 15.41 -13.24 -16.10
N TYR A 332 16.36 -13.98 -15.52
CA TYR A 332 17.69 -14.15 -16.13
C TYR A 332 17.62 -14.89 -17.45
N GLN A 333 16.85 -15.98 -17.54
CA GLN A 333 16.67 -16.69 -18.80
C GLN A 333 16.16 -15.75 -19.91
N HIS A 334 15.14 -14.94 -19.59
CA HIS A 334 14.62 -13.98 -20.56
C HIS A 334 15.64 -12.90 -20.95
N LEU A 335 16.45 -12.41 -20.02
CA LEU A 335 17.51 -11.45 -20.34
C LEU A 335 18.57 -12.03 -21.27
N PHE A 336 18.99 -13.26 -21.01
CA PHE A 336 19.98 -13.96 -21.87
C PHE A 336 19.40 -14.34 -23.24
N GLU A 337 18.12 -14.69 -23.29
CA GLU A 337 17.39 -14.94 -24.55
C GLU A 337 17.41 -13.73 -25.49
N LEU A 338 17.32 -12.49 -24.95
CA LEU A 338 17.41 -11.25 -25.73
C LEU A 338 18.79 -11.11 -26.42
N ASP A 339 19.84 -11.70 -25.84
CA ASP A 339 21.20 -11.75 -26.40
C ASP A 339 21.44 -13.02 -27.24
N GLY A 340 20.40 -13.85 -27.44
CA GLY A 340 20.48 -15.09 -28.20
C GLY A 340 21.21 -16.22 -27.47
N ILE A 341 21.29 -16.16 -26.14
CA ILE A 341 21.96 -17.16 -25.29
C ILE A 341 20.88 -17.96 -24.56
N ASP A 342 20.96 -19.28 -24.62
CA ASP A 342 20.12 -20.18 -23.83
C ASP A 342 20.80 -20.48 -22.49
N LEU A 343 20.14 -20.04 -21.39
CA LEU A 343 20.66 -20.16 -20.03
C LEU A 343 19.93 -21.28 -19.29
N GLU A 344 20.65 -22.32 -18.93
CA GLU A 344 20.16 -23.43 -18.12
C GLU A 344 20.84 -23.49 -16.75
N PHE A 345 20.06 -23.80 -15.73
CA PHE A 345 20.54 -24.03 -14.37
C PHE A 345 20.33 -25.50 -14.00
N THR A 346 21.41 -26.19 -13.63
CA THR A 346 21.28 -27.54 -13.10
C THR A 346 20.70 -27.53 -11.69
N HIS A 347 20.08 -28.61 -11.26
CA HIS A 347 19.53 -28.71 -9.90
C HIS A 347 20.61 -28.52 -8.82
N GLU A 348 21.83 -29.00 -9.07
CA GLU A 348 22.97 -28.85 -8.18
C GLU A 348 23.39 -27.36 -8.04
N ALA A 349 23.36 -26.61 -9.14
CA ALA A 349 23.63 -25.17 -9.10
C ALA A 349 22.57 -24.42 -8.28
N LEU A 350 21.31 -24.80 -8.39
CA LEU A 350 20.20 -24.19 -7.60
C LEU A 350 20.35 -24.48 -6.11
N LEU A 351 20.72 -25.71 -5.73
CA LEU A 351 21.01 -26.06 -4.34
C LEU A 351 22.20 -25.26 -3.79
N ALA A 352 23.28 -25.13 -4.58
CA ALA A 352 24.44 -24.36 -4.17
C ALA A 352 24.13 -22.88 -3.97
N ILE A 353 23.26 -22.29 -4.82
CA ILE A 353 22.78 -20.91 -4.66
C ILE A 353 21.92 -20.78 -3.40
N ALA A 354 21.01 -21.70 -3.17
CA ALA A 354 20.14 -21.69 -1.98
C ALA A 354 20.93 -21.85 -0.67
N ALA A 355 21.99 -22.64 -0.67
CA ALA A 355 22.85 -22.82 0.50
C ALA A 355 23.73 -21.60 0.82
N LEU A 356 23.95 -20.69 -0.14
CA LEU A 356 24.70 -19.44 0.03
C LEU A 356 23.83 -18.26 0.43
N ALA A 357 22.50 -18.37 0.28
CA ALA A 357 21.54 -17.32 0.56
C ALA A 357 21.08 -17.34 2.03
#